data_75ec4a10d1c00dc635cc2b7789f004a0
#
_entry.id   75ec4a10d1c00dc635cc2b7789f004a0
#
_cell.length_a   1.000
_cell.length_b   1.000
_cell.length_c   1.000
_cell.angle_alpha   90.00
_cell.angle_beta   90.00
_cell.angle_gamma   90.00
#
_symmetry.space_group_name_H-M   'P 1'
#
loop_
_entity.id
_entity.type
_entity.pdbx_description
1 polymer ?
#
loop_
_entity_poly.entity_id
_entity_poly.type
_entity_poly.pdbx_seq_one_letter_code
_entity_poly.pdbx_strand_id
1 'polypeptide(L)'
;ELYRLQLDFAKSYTQESNDNFLETEDSLNGITYAMDGENFRGDAKNIRFVREGDGNTWGARLEDISPNYRADVGFVRQTGFKQLNLWHSRQYRSNNFFRLMSPRIILRERSDYEGNQISDMMEIGARFETSINLRGNIERKIFKKEQFKDYVFNEDQVRDSLWLGYSPSEAWGINLNADYGDRIAYNEDIPVIGDQANYTLFLALRPTDNLSIFFNKRKIQLKDKLSGEDFYNGSVDRITTNYSFSNDLSFKVNIESNDFSDDYYLETLFKWSPEPYTIFYAGSSQFLNDGEPGGSLQLY
;
A
#
# COMPACT_ATOMS: atom_id res chain seq x y z
N GLU A 1 5.11 -25.30 21.22
CA GLU A 1 4.15 -24.19 21.32
C GLU A 1 4.84 -22.97 21.91
N LEU A 2 4.62 -21.79 21.30
CA LEU A 2 5.16 -20.53 21.78
C LEU A 2 4.00 -19.60 22.09
N TYR A 3 4.03 -19.01 23.28
CA TYR A 3 3.12 -17.95 23.70
C TYR A 3 3.94 -16.67 23.87
N ARG A 4 3.45 -15.58 23.30
CA ARG A 4 4.09 -14.26 23.42
C ARG A 4 3.08 -13.23 23.88
N LEU A 5 3.41 -12.52 24.95
CA LEU A 5 2.69 -11.32 25.39
C LEU A 5 3.60 -10.11 25.19
N GLN A 6 3.10 -9.10 24.53
CA GLN A 6 3.76 -7.82 24.33
C GLN A 6 2.86 -6.71 24.90
N LEU A 7 3.46 -5.84 25.70
CA LEU A 7 2.80 -4.70 26.32
C LEU A 7 3.62 -3.46 26.00
N ASP A 8 3.04 -2.53 25.26
CA ASP A 8 3.68 -1.27 24.91
C ASP A 8 2.82 -0.13 25.47
N PHE A 9 3.46 0.79 26.18
CA PHE A 9 2.81 1.97 26.74
C PHE A 9 3.67 3.18 26.42
N ALA A 10 3.04 4.20 25.89
CA ALA A 10 3.68 5.48 25.61
C ALA A 10 2.81 6.62 26.11
N LYS A 11 3.45 7.68 26.53
CA LYS A 11 2.81 8.95 26.91
C LYS A 11 3.46 10.08 26.16
N SER A 12 2.66 10.99 25.70
CA SER A 12 3.11 12.27 25.15
C SER A 12 2.68 13.41 26.07
N TYR A 13 3.55 14.38 26.15
CA TYR A 13 3.26 15.68 26.73
C TYR A 13 3.72 16.72 25.73
N THR A 14 2.79 17.51 25.24
CA THR A 14 3.07 18.56 24.27
C THR A 14 2.79 19.89 24.93
N GLN A 15 3.76 20.79 24.81
CA GLN A 15 3.63 22.20 25.12
C GLN A 15 3.98 22.96 23.85
N GLU A 16 3.00 23.57 23.22
CA GLU A 16 3.18 24.30 22.01
C GLU A 16 3.81 25.67 22.28
N SER A 17 4.62 26.13 21.31
CA SER A 17 5.04 27.52 21.31
C SER A 17 3.87 28.40 20.87
N ASN A 18 3.75 29.56 21.47
CA ASN A 18 2.78 30.56 20.99
C ASN A 18 3.39 31.30 19.79
N ASP A 19 3.19 30.72 18.61
CA ASP A 19 3.70 31.25 17.33
C ASP A 19 2.54 31.42 16.37
N ASN A 20 2.11 32.67 16.17
CA ASN A 20 1.00 33.03 15.30
C ASN A 20 1.26 32.78 13.79
N PHE A 21 2.28 31.99 13.45
CA PHE A 21 2.64 31.74 12.07
C PHE A 21 1.73 30.71 11.37
N LEU A 22 0.98 29.90 12.12
CA LEU A 22 0.04 28.91 11.61
C LEU A 22 -1.36 29.22 12.18
N GLU A 23 -2.07 30.12 11.55
CA GLU A 23 -3.49 30.33 11.82
C GLU A 23 -4.29 29.24 11.09
N THR A 24 -4.96 28.38 11.82
CA THR A 24 -5.93 27.42 11.29
C THR A 24 -7.08 27.26 12.28
N GLU A 25 -8.29 27.20 11.74
CA GLU A 25 -9.48 26.86 12.54
C GLU A 25 -9.68 25.34 12.67
N ASP A 26 -8.88 24.55 11.95
CA ASP A 26 -8.95 23.11 12.00
C ASP A 26 -8.55 22.59 13.38
N SER A 27 -9.41 21.83 14.00
CA SER A 27 -9.19 21.25 15.30
C SER A 27 -9.57 19.76 15.33
N LEU A 28 -8.88 18.99 16.17
CA LEU A 28 -9.23 17.62 16.47
C LEU A 28 -9.46 17.51 17.99
N ASN A 29 -10.67 17.16 18.40
CA ASN A 29 -11.05 17.03 19.82
C ASN A 29 -10.79 18.29 20.66
N GLY A 30 -11.01 19.47 20.10
CA GLY A 30 -10.84 20.75 20.77
C GLY A 30 -9.39 21.22 20.89
N ILE A 31 -8.44 20.54 20.26
CA ILE A 31 -7.04 20.96 20.10
C ILE A 31 -6.84 21.41 18.67
N THR A 32 -6.28 22.60 18.50
CA THR A 32 -6.04 23.15 17.16
C THR A 32 -4.78 22.58 16.54
N TYR A 33 -4.65 22.70 15.22
CA TYR A 33 -3.37 22.43 14.54
C TYR A 33 -2.49 23.69 14.48
N ALA A 34 -2.99 24.82 15.01
CA ALA A 34 -2.24 26.03 15.18
C ALA A 34 -1.22 25.87 16.32
N MET A 35 -0.12 26.61 16.28
CA MET A 35 0.79 26.70 17.44
C MET A 35 0.39 27.90 18.30
N ASP A 36 -0.72 27.77 19.02
CA ASP A 36 -1.35 28.81 19.81
C ASP A 36 -1.06 28.75 21.32
N GLY A 37 -0.10 27.88 21.70
CA GLY A 37 0.36 27.74 23.07
C GLY A 37 -0.41 26.72 23.89
N GLU A 38 -1.18 25.84 23.26
CA GLU A 38 -1.92 24.76 23.94
C GLU A 38 -1.00 23.76 24.64
N ASN A 39 -1.50 23.20 25.74
CA ASN A 39 -0.83 22.13 26.48
C ASN A 39 -1.74 20.93 26.57
N PHE A 40 -1.26 19.79 26.08
CA PHE A 40 -2.04 18.56 26.12
C PHE A 40 -1.21 17.32 26.40
N ARG A 41 -1.90 16.28 26.83
CA ARG A 41 -1.31 14.97 27.14
C ARG A 41 -2.05 13.89 26.41
N GLY A 42 -1.30 12.88 25.95
CA GLY A 42 -1.86 11.72 25.30
C GLY A 42 -1.22 10.42 25.76
N ASP A 43 -1.98 9.34 25.64
CA ASP A 43 -1.55 7.99 25.95
C ASP A 43 -1.71 7.12 24.69
N ALA A 44 -0.76 6.20 24.51
CA ALA A 44 -0.88 5.11 23.53
C ALA A 44 -0.58 3.78 24.24
N LYS A 45 -1.45 2.80 24.05
CA LYS A 45 -1.35 1.46 24.62
C LYS A 45 -1.53 0.43 23.52
N ASN A 46 -0.67 -0.58 23.54
CA ASN A 46 -0.76 -1.73 22.65
C ASN A 46 -0.52 -2.99 23.48
N ILE A 47 -1.50 -3.87 23.47
CA ILE A 47 -1.44 -5.16 24.15
C ILE A 47 -1.62 -6.21 23.08
N ARG A 48 -0.62 -7.07 22.88
CA ARG A 48 -0.65 -8.13 21.88
C ARG A 48 -0.35 -9.46 22.52
N PHE A 49 -1.24 -10.41 22.31
CA PHE A 49 -1.06 -11.80 22.69
C PHE A 49 -1.08 -12.67 21.45
N VAL A 50 -0.12 -13.59 21.33
CA VAL A 50 0.01 -14.52 20.20
C VAL A 50 0.35 -15.90 20.71
N ARG A 51 -0.31 -16.92 20.17
CA ARG A 51 0.06 -18.33 20.28
C ARG A 51 0.45 -18.87 18.93
N GLU A 52 1.62 -19.51 18.85
CA GLU A 52 2.15 -20.17 17.66
C GLU A 52 2.52 -21.60 17.97
N GLY A 53 2.12 -22.55 17.13
CA GLY A 53 2.50 -23.96 17.27
C GLY A 53 1.67 -24.87 16.36
N ASP A 54 2.25 -25.99 15.94
CA ASP A 54 1.63 -27.04 15.13
C ASP A 54 0.96 -26.51 13.85
N GLY A 55 1.58 -25.50 13.24
CA GLY A 55 1.03 -24.83 12.06
C GLY A 55 -0.15 -23.91 12.35
N ASN A 56 -0.58 -23.77 13.61
CA ASN A 56 -1.63 -22.82 14.01
C ASN A 56 -1.02 -21.56 14.60
N THR A 57 -1.52 -20.43 14.19
CA THR A 57 -1.24 -19.13 14.80
C THR A 57 -2.57 -18.44 15.08
N TRP A 58 -2.75 -17.99 16.30
CA TRP A 58 -3.89 -17.14 16.66
C TRP A 58 -3.47 -16.10 17.69
N GLY A 59 -4.21 -15.03 17.74
CA GLY A 59 -3.90 -13.97 18.68
C GLY A 59 -4.96 -12.89 18.75
N ALA A 60 -4.71 -11.98 19.68
CA ALA A 60 -5.50 -10.79 19.91
C ALA A 60 -4.57 -9.59 20.06
N ARG A 61 -5.00 -8.43 19.59
CA ARG A 61 -4.34 -7.15 19.79
C ARG A 61 -5.36 -6.09 20.15
N LEU A 62 -5.09 -5.40 21.25
CA LEU A 62 -5.80 -4.22 21.70
C LEU A 62 -4.92 -3.01 21.48
N GLU A 63 -5.41 -2.01 20.77
CA GLU A 63 -4.79 -0.70 20.61
C GLU A 63 -5.73 0.36 21.18
N ASP A 64 -5.17 1.27 21.97
CA ASP A 64 -5.87 2.40 22.54
C ASP A 64 -4.95 3.61 22.38
N ILE A 65 -5.28 4.52 21.47
CA ILE A 65 -4.50 5.72 21.19
C ILE A 65 -5.41 6.92 21.45
N SER A 66 -5.11 7.65 22.51
CA SER A 66 -5.92 8.80 22.89
C SER A 66 -5.93 9.89 21.81
N PRO A 67 -7.00 10.70 21.74
CA PRO A 67 -7.12 11.77 20.74
C PRO A 67 -5.92 12.72 20.76
N ASN A 68 -5.41 13.02 21.93
CA ASN A 68 -4.34 13.99 22.14
C ASN A 68 -2.94 13.38 22.14
N TYR A 69 -2.79 12.11 21.71
CA TYR A 69 -1.48 11.51 21.62
C TYR A 69 -0.71 12.06 20.42
N ARG A 70 0.51 12.57 20.68
CA ARG A 70 1.41 13.11 19.66
C ARG A 70 2.77 12.41 19.74
N ALA A 71 3.33 12.07 18.59
CA ALA A 71 4.64 11.48 18.47
C ALA A 71 5.49 12.34 17.51
N ASP A 72 6.29 13.25 18.07
CA ASP A 72 7.10 14.20 17.28
C ASP A 72 8.30 13.51 16.59
N VAL A 73 8.74 12.37 17.13
CA VAL A 73 9.85 11.54 16.57
C VAL A 73 9.33 10.21 16.03
N GLY A 74 8.12 10.19 15.49
CA GLY A 74 7.50 8.99 14.97
C GLY A 74 6.33 9.31 14.07
N PHE A 75 5.78 8.28 13.40
CA PHE A 75 4.63 8.44 12.54
C PHE A 75 3.42 7.72 13.13
N VAL A 76 2.45 8.48 13.61
CA VAL A 76 1.13 7.99 14.03
C VAL A 76 0.11 8.44 13.00
N ARG A 77 -0.47 7.49 12.28
CA ARG A 77 -1.42 7.79 11.19
C ARG A 77 -2.75 8.34 11.68
N GLN A 78 -3.18 7.91 12.85
CA GLN A 78 -4.49 8.25 13.42
C GLN A 78 -4.44 8.13 14.92
N THR A 79 -5.10 9.03 15.59
CA THR A 79 -5.33 9.06 17.05
C THR A 79 -6.82 9.02 17.33
N GLY A 80 -7.22 8.96 18.59
CA GLY A 80 -8.62 9.05 18.98
C GLY A 80 -9.42 7.77 18.74
N PHE A 81 -8.81 6.59 18.88
CA PHE A 81 -9.50 5.33 18.68
C PHE A 81 -9.09 4.24 19.67
N LYS A 82 -9.97 3.27 19.85
CA LYS A 82 -9.73 1.98 20.46
C LYS A 82 -10.00 0.89 19.43
N GLN A 83 -9.12 -0.10 19.32
CA GLN A 83 -9.23 -1.15 18.31
C GLN A 83 -8.95 -2.52 18.91
N LEU A 84 -9.81 -3.48 18.60
CA LEU A 84 -9.60 -4.91 18.82
C LEU A 84 -9.34 -5.61 17.47
N ASN A 85 -8.25 -6.35 17.40
CA ASN A 85 -7.99 -7.28 16.30
C ASN A 85 -7.90 -8.71 16.87
N LEU A 86 -8.63 -9.63 16.26
CA LEU A 86 -8.54 -11.06 16.51
C LEU A 86 -8.13 -11.73 15.20
N TRP A 87 -7.23 -12.69 15.26
CA TRP A 87 -6.84 -13.44 14.06
C TRP A 87 -6.57 -14.89 14.36
N HIS A 88 -6.81 -15.71 13.34
CA HIS A 88 -6.42 -17.12 13.30
C HIS A 88 -5.92 -17.45 11.91
N SER A 89 -4.85 -18.24 11.82
CA SER A 89 -4.37 -18.85 10.59
C SER A 89 -3.87 -20.25 10.87
N ARG A 90 -3.98 -21.12 9.85
CA ARG A 90 -3.44 -22.47 9.92
C ARG A 90 -2.64 -22.78 8.66
N GLN A 91 -1.42 -23.27 8.85
CA GLN A 91 -0.55 -23.69 7.76
C GLN A 91 -0.66 -25.21 7.56
N TYR A 92 -0.96 -25.59 6.33
CA TYR A 92 -0.91 -26.97 5.85
C TYR A 92 0.28 -27.08 4.88
N ARG A 93 1.20 -28.00 5.16
CA ARG A 93 2.34 -28.28 4.30
C ARG A 93 2.21 -29.67 3.74
N SER A 94 2.55 -29.84 2.47
CA SER A 94 2.45 -31.10 1.76
C SER A 94 3.53 -31.18 0.68
N ASN A 95 3.87 -32.37 0.23
CA ASN A 95 4.74 -32.60 -0.93
C ASN A 95 3.94 -32.75 -2.24
N ASN A 96 2.63 -32.53 -2.21
CA ASN A 96 1.75 -32.56 -3.36
C ASN A 96 1.81 -31.25 -4.16
N PHE A 97 0.87 -31.06 -5.10
CA PHE A 97 0.79 -29.85 -5.93
C PHE A 97 0.79 -28.57 -5.07
N PHE A 98 -0.02 -28.49 -4.04
CA PHE A 98 0.06 -27.40 -3.06
C PHE A 98 1.09 -27.74 -1.97
N ARG A 99 2.24 -27.07 -2.01
CA ARG A 99 3.29 -27.22 -1.00
C ARG A 99 2.96 -26.51 0.30
N LEU A 100 2.20 -25.43 0.20
CA LEU A 100 1.71 -24.64 1.33
C LEU A 100 0.28 -24.18 1.02
N MET A 101 -0.60 -24.32 2.01
CA MET A 101 -1.89 -23.65 2.09
C MET A 101 -2.01 -23.02 3.47
N SER A 102 -2.38 -21.75 3.53
CA SER A 102 -2.51 -21.02 4.80
C SER A 102 -3.78 -20.18 4.80
N PRO A 103 -4.96 -20.78 5.06
CA PRO A 103 -6.18 -20.01 5.30
C PRO A 103 -6.05 -19.18 6.57
N ARG A 104 -6.72 -18.01 6.56
CA ARG A 104 -6.76 -17.09 7.69
C ARG A 104 -8.11 -16.39 7.80
N ILE A 105 -8.42 -15.99 9.01
CA ILE A 105 -9.52 -15.09 9.33
C ILE A 105 -9.01 -13.99 10.26
N ILE A 106 -9.47 -12.76 10.04
CA ILE A 106 -9.18 -11.60 10.88
C ILE A 106 -10.50 -10.89 11.15
N LEU A 107 -10.74 -10.57 12.42
CA LEU A 107 -11.84 -9.72 12.85
C LEU A 107 -11.24 -8.45 13.43
N ARG A 108 -11.78 -7.30 13.04
CA ARG A 108 -11.34 -6.00 13.51
C ARG A 108 -12.54 -5.13 13.84
N GLU A 109 -12.55 -4.65 15.04
CA GLU A 109 -13.50 -3.64 15.49
C GLU A 109 -12.74 -2.41 15.96
N ARG A 110 -13.22 -1.23 15.59
CA ARG A 110 -12.68 0.05 16.01
C ARG A 110 -13.80 0.96 16.48
N SER A 111 -13.58 1.63 17.61
CA SER A 111 -14.47 2.65 18.16
C SER A 111 -13.71 3.93 18.46
N ASP A 112 -14.43 5.04 18.50
CA ASP A 112 -13.92 6.31 19.02
C ASP A 112 -13.87 6.31 20.55
N TYR A 113 -13.50 7.43 21.15
CA TYR A 113 -13.45 7.60 22.60
C TYR A 113 -14.82 7.88 23.24
N GLU A 114 -15.83 8.20 22.46
CA GLU A 114 -17.22 8.33 22.88
C GLU A 114 -17.96 6.98 22.92
N GLY A 115 -17.32 5.93 22.38
CA GLY A 115 -17.86 4.58 22.34
C GLY A 115 -18.64 4.28 21.05
N ASN A 116 -18.62 5.20 20.07
CA ASN A 116 -19.24 4.94 18.78
C ASN A 116 -18.35 4.00 17.97
N GLN A 117 -18.93 2.97 17.37
CA GLN A 117 -18.22 2.10 16.45
C GLN A 117 -17.95 2.86 15.15
N ILE A 118 -16.69 2.99 14.75
CA ILE A 118 -16.24 3.67 13.54
C ILE A 118 -15.80 2.72 12.43
N SER A 119 -15.51 1.46 12.76
CA SER A 119 -15.22 0.42 11.78
C SER A 119 -15.49 -0.96 12.34
N ASP A 120 -16.09 -1.82 11.53
CA ASP A 120 -16.27 -3.26 11.78
C ASP A 120 -15.89 -4.01 10.50
N MET A 121 -14.89 -4.89 10.58
CA MET A 121 -14.33 -5.57 9.43
C MET A 121 -14.01 -7.03 9.73
N MET A 122 -14.43 -7.89 8.82
CA MET A 122 -14.00 -9.28 8.74
C MET A 122 -13.17 -9.50 7.47
N GLU A 123 -12.02 -10.13 7.61
CA GLU A 123 -11.19 -10.58 6.49
C GLU A 123 -11.08 -12.10 6.51
N ILE A 124 -11.35 -12.72 5.37
CA ILE A 124 -11.11 -14.13 5.11
C ILE A 124 -10.13 -14.22 3.96
N GLY A 125 -9.10 -15.04 4.09
CA GLY A 125 -8.09 -15.17 3.05
C GLY A 125 -7.35 -16.47 3.09
N ALA A 126 -6.57 -16.72 2.05
CA ALA A 126 -5.67 -17.87 1.99
C ALA A 126 -4.43 -17.52 1.16
N ARG A 127 -3.27 -17.86 1.71
CA ARG A 127 -2.01 -17.89 0.97
C ARG A 127 -1.74 -19.32 0.52
N PHE A 128 -1.19 -19.49 -0.68
CA PHE A 128 -0.77 -20.78 -1.20
C PHE A 128 0.56 -20.70 -1.96
N GLU A 129 1.26 -21.85 -1.98
CA GLU A 129 2.46 -22.08 -2.79
C GLU A 129 2.35 -23.45 -3.44
N THR A 130 2.69 -23.55 -4.72
CA THR A 130 2.59 -24.79 -5.50
C THR A 130 3.95 -25.37 -5.88
N SER A 131 3.94 -26.61 -6.35
CA SER A 131 5.13 -27.30 -6.84
C SER A 131 5.71 -26.71 -8.12
N ILE A 132 4.92 -25.96 -8.88
CA ILE A 132 5.33 -25.30 -10.13
C ILE A 132 5.78 -23.83 -9.92
N ASN A 133 6.09 -23.42 -8.68
CA ASN A 133 6.48 -22.07 -8.30
C ASN A 133 5.40 -21.00 -8.53
N LEU A 134 4.12 -21.38 -8.63
CA LEU A 134 3.01 -20.46 -8.53
C LEU A 134 2.73 -20.21 -7.04
N ARG A 135 2.68 -18.93 -6.66
CA ARG A 135 2.33 -18.47 -5.31
C ARG A 135 1.16 -17.51 -5.41
N GLY A 136 0.31 -17.51 -4.39
CA GLY A 136 -0.81 -16.59 -4.38
C GLY A 136 -1.31 -16.28 -2.99
N ASN A 137 -2.08 -15.20 -2.93
CA ASN A 137 -2.84 -14.78 -1.79
C ASN A 137 -4.19 -14.25 -2.28
N ILE A 138 -5.27 -14.77 -1.71
CA ILE A 138 -6.63 -14.34 -2.00
C ILE A 138 -7.23 -13.85 -0.70
N GLU A 139 -7.87 -12.71 -0.73
CA GLU A 139 -8.50 -12.08 0.43
C GLU A 139 -9.87 -11.53 0.07
N ARG A 140 -10.83 -11.69 0.97
CA ARG A 140 -12.09 -10.96 0.97
C ARG A 140 -12.23 -10.22 2.29
N LYS A 141 -12.44 -8.92 2.21
CA LYS A 141 -12.77 -8.06 3.35
C LYS A 141 -14.24 -7.65 3.27
N ILE A 142 -14.92 -7.79 4.36
CA ILE A 142 -16.32 -7.39 4.53
C ILE A 142 -16.34 -6.33 5.62
N PHE A 143 -16.72 -5.13 5.28
CA PHE A 143 -16.94 -4.04 6.23
C PHE A 143 -18.43 -3.90 6.46
N LYS A 144 -18.87 -4.06 7.69
CA LYS A 144 -20.25 -3.77 8.10
C LYS A 144 -20.44 -2.31 8.43
N LYS A 145 -19.35 -1.65 8.79
CA LYS A 145 -19.32 -0.24 9.09
C LYS A 145 -17.95 0.33 8.75
N GLU A 146 -17.95 1.49 8.12
CA GLU A 146 -16.75 2.29 7.89
C GLU A 146 -17.09 3.77 8.02
N GLN A 147 -16.26 4.53 8.72
CA GLN A 147 -16.38 5.97 8.85
C GLN A 147 -15.22 6.67 8.14
N PHE A 148 -15.56 7.71 7.41
CA PHE A 148 -14.59 8.62 6.81
C PHE A 148 -15.01 10.06 7.08
N LYS A 149 -14.22 10.80 7.84
CA LYS A 149 -14.57 12.11 8.41
C LYS A 149 -15.91 12.01 9.15
N ASP A 150 -16.87 12.85 8.81
CA ASP A 150 -18.20 12.88 9.41
C ASP A 150 -19.21 11.93 8.73
N TYR A 151 -18.78 11.23 7.65
CA TYR A 151 -19.63 10.30 6.90
C TYR A 151 -19.52 8.89 7.46
N VAL A 152 -20.66 8.28 7.74
CA VAL A 152 -20.76 6.91 8.26
C VAL A 152 -21.44 6.02 7.24
N PHE A 153 -20.76 5.00 6.78
CA PHE A 153 -21.23 3.98 5.86
C PHE A 153 -21.60 2.73 6.65
N ASN A 154 -22.90 2.44 6.75
CA ASN A 154 -23.46 1.28 7.47
C ASN A 154 -23.89 0.17 6.49
N GLU A 155 -23.53 0.27 5.23
CA GLU A 155 -23.79 -0.74 4.21
C GLU A 155 -22.68 -1.77 4.18
N ASP A 156 -23.04 -3.04 3.97
CA ASP A 156 -22.04 -4.09 3.80
C ASP A 156 -21.19 -3.79 2.54
N GLN A 157 -19.88 -3.53 2.76
CA GLN A 157 -18.92 -3.32 1.68
C GLN A 157 -18.04 -4.56 1.54
N VAL A 158 -17.90 -5.04 0.32
CA VAL A 158 -17.05 -6.19 0.00
C VAL A 158 -15.87 -5.77 -0.87
N ARG A 159 -14.66 -6.10 -0.42
CA ARG A 159 -13.41 -5.85 -1.15
C ARG A 159 -12.66 -7.14 -1.31
N ASP A 160 -12.42 -7.52 -2.55
CA ASP A 160 -11.63 -8.69 -2.91
C ASP A 160 -10.24 -8.27 -3.37
N SER A 161 -9.23 -8.98 -2.90
CA SER A 161 -7.83 -8.78 -3.31
C SER A 161 -7.22 -10.11 -3.73
N LEU A 162 -6.49 -10.08 -4.83
CA LEU A 162 -5.74 -11.20 -5.38
C LEU A 162 -4.29 -10.78 -5.62
N TRP A 163 -3.36 -11.56 -5.11
CA TRP A 163 -1.98 -11.53 -5.55
C TRP A 163 -1.58 -12.88 -6.11
N LEU A 164 -0.97 -12.90 -7.29
CA LEU A 164 -0.39 -14.07 -7.93
C LEU A 164 1.04 -13.76 -8.38
N GLY A 165 1.96 -14.66 -8.07
CA GLY A 165 3.34 -14.62 -8.55
C GLY A 165 3.73 -15.96 -9.14
N TYR A 166 4.26 -15.96 -10.36
CA TYR A 166 4.70 -17.15 -11.05
C TYR A 166 6.08 -16.91 -11.66
N SER A 167 7.05 -17.72 -11.28
CA SER A 167 8.44 -17.65 -11.75
C SER A 167 8.96 -19.07 -11.98
N PRO A 168 8.65 -19.68 -13.14
CA PRO A 168 9.04 -21.07 -13.43
C PRO A 168 10.54 -21.22 -13.67
N SER A 169 11.21 -20.14 -14.05
CA SER A 169 12.66 -20.09 -14.31
C SER A 169 13.23 -18.72 -13.99
N GLU A 170 14.55 -18.57 -14.08
CA GLU A 170 15.22 -17.28 -13.95
C GLU A 170 15.02 -16.39 -15.19
N ALA A 171 14.63 -16.98 -16.32
CA ALA A 171 14.46 -16.28 -17.59
C ALA A 171 13.20 -15.39 -17.60
N TRP A 172 12.16 -15.74 -16.86
CA TRP A 172 10.96 -14.93 -16.79
C TRP A 172 10.12 -15.15 -15.55
N GLY A 173 9.36 -14.15 -15.20
CA GLY A 173 8.40 -14.19 -14.11
C GLY A 173 7.29 -13.16 -14.30
N ILE A 174 6.14 -13.44 -13.75
CA ILE A 174 4.95 -12.59 -13.78
C ILE A 174 4.39 -12.43 -12.37
N ASN A 175 3.97 -11.21 -12.03
CA ASN A 175 3.21 -10.91 -10.82
C ASN A 175 1.96 -10.12 -11.20
N LEU A 176 0.84 -10.51 -10.61
CA LEU A 176 -0.45 -9.83 -10.73
C LEU A 176 -0.94 -9.47 -9.33
N ASN A 177 -1.29 -8.20 -9.15
CA ASN A 177 -2.13 -7.75 -8.03
C ASN A 177 -3.44 -7.23 -8.60
N ALA A 178 -4.56 -7.60 -8.00
CA ALA A 178 -5.86 -7.11 -8.39
C ALA A 178 -6.70 -6.84 -7.14
N ASP A 179 -7.38 -5.69 -7.11
CA ASP A 179 -8.34 -5.29 -6.10
C ASP A 179 -9.66 -4.97 -6.78
N TYR A 180 -10.73 -5.55 -6.28
CA TYR A 180 -12.07 -5.40 -6.81
C TYR A 180 -13.10 -5.21 -5.71
N GLY A 181 -14.17 -4.46 -5.99
CA GLY A 181 -15.33 -4.29 -5.11
C GLY A 181 -15.48 -2.88 -4.57
N ASP A 182 -16.09 -2.76 -3.41
CA ASP A 182 -16.52 -1.50 -2.84
C ASP A 182 -15.37 -0.62 -2.38
N ARG A 183 -15.42 0.68 -2.69
CA ARG A 183 -14.45 1.65 -2.24
C ARG A 183 -15.09 3.02 -2.04
N ILE A 184 -14.73 3.70 -0.97
CA ILE A 184 -15.17 5.07 -0.75
C ILE A 184 -14.42 6.00 -1.74
N ALA A 185 -15.17 6.84 -2.46
CA ALA A 185 -14.64 7.92 -3.28
C ALA A 185 -14.26 9.10 -2.36
N TYR A 186 -13.02 9.06 -1.86
CA TYR A 186 -12.52 10.00 -0.84
C TYR A 186 -12.33 11.44 -1.34
N ASN A 187 -12.19 11.63 -2.66
CA ASN A 187 -11.90 12.92 -3.28
C ASN A 187 -13.18 13.67 -3.67
N GLU A 188 -14.34 13.06 -3.52
CA GLU A 188 -15.61 13.71 -3.76
C GLU A 188 -15.98 14.63 -2.61
N ASP A 189 -16.67 15.74 -2.91
CA ASP A 189 -17.19 16.67 -1.91
C ASP A 189 -18.11 15.97 -0.91
N ILE A 190 -18.93 15.05 -1.42
CA ILE A 190 -19.75 14.13 -0.63
C ILE A 190 -19.24 12.71 -0.92
N PRO A 191 -18.46 12.11 0.01
CA PRO A 191 -17.96 10.76 -0.16
C PRO A 191 -19.08 9.73 -0.32
N VAL A 192 -18.97 8.89 -1.35
CA VAL A 192 -19.93 7.81 -1.66
C VAL A 192 -19.19 6.50 -1.88
N ILE A 193 -19.90 5.38 -1.82
CA ILE A 193 -19.33 4.06 -2.12
C ILE A 193 -19.43 3.84 -3.63
N GLY A 194 -18.29 3.66 -4.27
CA GLY A 194 -18.16 3.28 -5.67
C GLY A 194 -17.67 1.86 -5.87
N ASP A 195 -17.67 1.40 -7.12
CA ASP A 195 -17.13 0.13 -7.57
C ASP A 195 -15.68 0.30 -8.06
N GLN A 196 -14.74 -0.32 -7.36
CA GLN A 196 -13.32 -0.30 -7.68
C GLN A 196 -12.94 -1.50 -8.54
N ALA A 197 -12.10 -1.27 -9.56
CA ALA A 197 -11.41 -2.29 -10.32
C ALA A 197 -9.97 -1.84 -10.58
N ASN A 198 -9.03 -2.33 -9.78
CA ASN A 198 -7.61 -1.99 -9.90
C ASN A 198 -6.80 -3.24 -10.18
N TYR A 199 -5.79 -3.12 -11.04
CA TYR A 199 -4.79 -4.18 -11.17
C TYR A 199 -3.41 -3.61 -11.48
N THR A 200 -2.39 -4.36 -11.04
CA THR A 200 -0.99 -4.13 -11.39
C THR A 200 -0.42 -5.43 -11.93
N LEU A 201 0.05 -5.41 -13.17
CA LEU A 201 0.73 -6.51 -13.82
C LEU A 201 2.22 -6.15 -13.93
N PHE A 202 3.08 -7.04 -13.44
CA PHE A 202 4.52 -6.93 -13.61
C PHE A 202 5.04 -8.17 -14.32
N LEU A 203 5.77 -7.98 -15.43
CA LEU A 203 6.42 -9.02 -16.18
C LEU A 203 7.93 -8.74 -16.21
N ALA A 204 8.73 -9.73 -15.83
CA ALA A 204 10.17 -9.70 -15.92
C ALA A 204 10.64 -10.73 -16.96
N LEU A 205 11.44 -10.31 -17.93
CA LEU A 205 12.04 -11.16 -18.95
C LEU A 205 13.55 -10.99 -18.94
N ARG A 206 14.28 -12.10 -18.99
CA ARG A 206 15.73 -12.17 -19.11
C ARG A 206 16.07 -13.15 -20.24
N PRO A 207 15.96 -12.72 -21.52
CA PRO A 207 16.19 -13.60 -22.66
C PRO A 207 17.65 -14.06 -22.76
N THR A 208 18.57 -13.25 -22.24
CA THR A 208 20.01 -13.55 -22.14
C THR A 208 20.53 -13.01 -20.81
N ASP A 209 21.74 -13.40 -20.41
CA ASP A 209 22.42 -12.89 -19.21
C ASP A 209 22.64 -11.37 -19.26
N ASN A 210 22.72 -10.80 -20.46
CA ASN A 210 23.03 -9.41 -20.69
C ASN A 210 21.77 -8.53 -20.90
N LEU A 211 20.59 -9.12 -21.09
CA LEU A 211 19.36 -8.39 -21.41
C LEU A 211 18.28 -8.67 -20.38
N SER A 212 17.78 -7.62 -19.75
CA SER A 212 16.59 -7.69 -18.93
C SER A 212 15.55 -6.66 -19.37
N ILE A 213 14.30 -7.10 -19.43
CA ILE A 213 13.14 -6.30 -19.82
C ILE A 213 12.10 -6.44 -18.72
N PHE A 214 11.62 -5.32 -18.22
CA PHE A 214 10.56 -5.25 -17.22
C PHE A 214 9.39 -4.47 -17.80
N PHE A 215 8.22 -5.06 -17.73
CA PHE A 215 6.96 -4.39 -18.05
C PHE A 215 6.13 -4.25 -16.79
N ASN A 216 5.63 -3.06 -16.54
CA ASN A 216 4.69 -2.77 -15.45
C ASN A 216 3.49 -2.04 -16.02
N LYS A 217 2.30 -2.60 -15.80
CA LYS A 217 1.03 -1.94 -16.10
C LYS A 217 0.23 -1.79 -14.82
N ARG A 218 -0.18 -0.57 -14.50
CA ARG A 218 -1.09 -0.28 -13.41
C ARG A 218 -2.35 0.37 -13.96
N LYS A 219 -3.49 -0.27 -13.76
CA LYS A 219 -4.82 0.27 -14.05
C LYS A 219 -5.54 0.57 -12.76
N ILE A 220 -6.17 1.74 -12.68
CA ILE A 220 -6.96 2.17 -11.54
C ILE A 220 -8.29 2.68 -12.07
N GLN A 221 -9.39 2.19 -11.50
CA GLN A 221 -10.72 2.63 -11.85
C GLN A 221 -11.59 2.63 -10.59
N LEU A 222 -12.39 3.69 -10.44
CA LEU A 222 -13.47 3.78 -9.47
C LEU A 222 -14.68 4.40 -10.17
N LYS A 223 -15.81 3.72 -10.09
CA LYS A 223 -17.08 4.13 -10.69
C LYS A 223 -18.12 4.41 -9.63
N ASP A 224 -19.00 5.36 -9.91
CA ASP A 224 -20.24 5.50 -9.16
C ASP A 224 -21.15 4.28 -9.39
N LYS A 225 -21.67 3.70 -8.31
CA LYS A 225 -22.51 2.51 -8.38
C LYS A 225 -23.88 2.75 -9.01
N LEU A 226 -24.38 3.98 -8.91
CA LEU A 226 -25.73 4.32 -9.36
C LEU A 226 -25.74 4.80 -10.81
N SER A 227 -24.85 5.74 -11.15
CA SER A 227 -24.77 6.31 -12.50
C SER A 227 -23.90 5.46 -13.44
N GLY A 228 -22.93 4.70 -12.90
CA GLY A 228 -21.91 3.99 -13.67
C GLY A 228 -20.82 4.90 -14.23
N GLU A 229 -20.84 6.19 -13.91
CA GLU A 229 -19.82 7.15 -14.32
C GLU A 229 -18.51 6.94 -13.57
N ASP A 230 -17.41 7.20 -14.23
CA ASP A 230 -16.09 7.10 -13.62
C ASP A 230 -15.80 8.31 -12.73
N PHE A 231 -15.52 8.12 -11.45
CA PHE A 231 -14.85 9.11 -10.61
C PHE A 231 -13.41 9.30 -11.08
N TYR A 232 -12.75 8.21 -11.43
CA TYR A 232 -11.46 8.19 -12.10
C TYR A 232 -11.25 6.86 -12.83
N ASN A 233 -10.51 6.93 -13.94
CA ASN A 233 -10.20 5.78 -14.78
C ASN A 233 -8.95 6.09 -15.59
N GLY A 234 -7.85 5.42 -15.31
CA GLY A 234 -6.60 5.62 -16.02
C GLY A 234 -5.61 4.49 -15.81
N SER A 235 -4.56 4.48 -16.59
CA SER A 235 -3.47 3.52 -16.48
C SER A 235 -2.10 4.20 -16.57
N VAL A 236 -1.10 3.54 -15.96
CA VAL A 236 0.31 3.87 -16.15
C VAL A 236 1.00 2.60 -16.65
N ASP A 237 1.60 2.70 -17.82
CA ASP A 237 2.35 1.64 -18.46
C ASP A 237 3.83 2.00 -18.49
N ARG A 238 4.72 1.12 -17.99
CA ARG A 238 6.16 1.35 -17.99
C ARG A 238 6.90 0.14 -18.53
N ILE A 239 7.83 0.40 -19.46
CA ILE A 239 8.80 -0.58 -19.95
C ILE A 239 10.20 -0.11 -19.56
N THR A 240 10.95 -0.96 -18.87
CA THR A 240 12.36 -0.73 -18.56
C THR A 240 13.18 -1.82 -19.24
N THR A 241 14.11 -1.43 -20.08
CA THR A 241 15.05 -2.35 -20.72
C THR A 241 16.47 -2.02 -20.26
N ASN A 242 17.21 -3.01 -19.78
CA ASN A 242 18.62 -2.88 -19.43
C ASN A 242 19.41 -3.86 -20.30
N TYR A 243 20.46 -3.37 -20.95
CA TYR A 243 21.40 -4.16 -21.71
C TYR A 243 22.84 -3.92 -21.22
N SER A 244 23.52 -4.96 -20.82
CA SER A 244 24.92 -4.92 -20.39
C SER A 244 25.82 -5.39 -21.53
N PHE A 245 26.57 -4.48 -22.16
CA PHE A 245 27.55 -4.84 -23.21
C PHE A 245 28.76 -5.57 -22.61
N SER A 246 29.15 -5.16 -21.39
CA SER A 246 30.21 -5.75 -20.58
C SER A 246 29.89 -5.49 -19.10
N ASN A 247 30.78 -5.92 -18.18
CA ASN A 247 30.66 -5.62 -16.76
C ASN A 247 30.75 -4.10 -16.48
N ASP A 248 31.40 -3.36 -17.37
CA ASP A 248 31.70 -1.94 -17.16
C ASP A 248 30.80 -1.03 -18.01
N LEU A 249 30.05 -1.58 -18.95
CA LEU A 249 29.29 -0.83 -19.93
C LEU A 249 27.85 -1.31 -20.02
N SER A 250 26.88 -0.43 -19.73
CA SER A 250 25.45 -0.75 -19.82
C SER A 250 24.64 0.41 -20.39
N PHE A 251 23.50 0.02 -20.95
CA PHE A 251 22.49 0.95 -21.48
C PHE A 251 21.12 0.62 -20.90
N LYS A 252 20.40 1.64 -20.48
CA LYS A 252 19.05 1.54 -19.92
C LYS A 252 18.11 2.43 -20.72
N VAL A 253 16.92 1.90 -20.96
CA VAL A 253 15.80 2.64 -21.57
C VAL A 253 14.59 2.49 -20.66
N ASN A 254 13.94 3.60 -20.30
CA ASN A 254 12.64 3.65 -19.66
C ASN A 254 11.65 4.32 -20.61
N ILE A 255 10.51 3.69 -20.81
CA ILE A 255 9.37 4.26 -21.55
C ILE A 255 8.19 4.20 -20.60
N GLU A 256 7.49 5.30 -20.42
CA GLU A 256 6.29 5.38 -19.59
C GLU A 256 5.19 6.11 -20.35
N SER A 257 3.97 5.61 -20.24
CA SER A 257 2.73 6.26 -20.66
C SER A 257 1.82 6.39 -19.46
N ASN A 258 1.25 7.56 -19.26
CA ASN A 258 0.38 7.89 -18.13
C ASN A 258 -0.93 8.50 -18.64
N ASP A 259 -2.00 7.71 -18.64
CA ASP A 259 -3.33 8.14 -19.11
C ASP A 259 -3.99 9.18 -18.17
N PHE A 260 -3.52 9.35 -16.92
CA PHE A 260 -4.12 10.33 -16.00
C PHE A 260 -3.71 11.76 -16.29
N SER A 261 -2.53 11.93 -16.88
CA SER A 261 -1.94 13.24 -17.21
C SER A 261 -1.70 13.41 -18.69
N ASP A 262 -2.07 12.42 -19.51
CA ASP A 262 -1.79 12.32 -20.96
C ASP A 262 -0.31 12.51 -21.31
N ASP A 263 0.56 11.93 -20.45
CA ASP A 263 1.99 12.08 -20.52
C ASP A 263 2.67 10.85 -21.12
N TYR A 264 3.71 11.12 -21.95
CA TYR A 264 4.67 10.12 -22.37
C TYR A 264 6.07 10.53 -21.92
N TYR A 265 6.79 9.59 -21.33
CA TYR A 265 8.16 9.81 -20.87
C TYR A 265 9.09 8.76 -21.49
N LEU A 266 10.21 9.23 -22.05
CA LEU A 266 11.31 8.42 -22.56
C LEU A 266 12.60 8.86 -21.88
N GLU A 267 13.26 7.94 -21.21
CA GLU A 267 14.59 8.15 -20.64
C GLU A 267 15.55 7.12 -21.21
N THR A 268 16.72 7.58 -21.64
CA THR A 268 17.84 6.73 -22.03
C THR A 268 19.05 7.06 -21.18
N LEU A 269 19.74 6.05 -20.70
CA LEU A 269 20.92 6.20 -19.87
C LEU A 269 22.01 5.22 -20.29
N PHE A 270 23.16 5.77 -20.65
CA PHE A 270 24.38 5.04 -20.89
C PHE A 270 25.29 5.18 -19.66
N LYS A 271 25.80 4.07 -19.15
CA LYS A 271 26.71 4.02 -17.99
C LYS A 271 27.99 3.32 -18.42
N TRP A 272 29.13 3.95 -18.15
CA TRP A 272 30.46 3.37 -18.35
C TRP A 272 31.32 3.50 -17.10
N SER A 273 31.84 2.39 -16.60
CA SER A 273 32.65 2.29 -15.36
C SER A 273 33.99 1.60 -15.67
N PRO A 274 34.96 2.30 -16.34
CA PRO A 274 36.20 1.69 -16.81
C PRO A 274 37.11 1.21 -15.68
N GLU A 275 37.02 1.84 -14.51
CA GLU A 275 37.83 1.53 -13.33
C GLU A 275 36.97 1.61 -12.04
N PRO A 276 37.34 0.91 -10.96
CA PRO A 276 36.68 1.09 -9.67
C PRO A 276 36.66 2.57 -9.28
N TYR A 277 35.48 3.04 -8.84
CA TYR A 277 35.23 4.44 -8.43
C TYR A 277 35.17 5.49 -9.56
N THR A 278 35.33 5.11 -10.80
CA THR A 278 35.18 6.00 -11.94
C THR A 278 33.94 5.62 -12.74
N ILE A 279 32.95 6.51 -12.80
CA ILE A 279 31.68 6.24 -13.52
C ILE A 279 31.35 7.45 -14.38
N PHE A 280 31.08 7.20 -15.65
CA PHE A 280 30.56 8.18 -16.60
C PHE A 280 29.10 7.84 -16.94
N TYR A 281 28.27 8.85 -16.96
CA TYR A 281 26.87 8.75 -17.41
C TYR A 281 26.63 9.68 -18.58
N ALA A 282 25.92 9.20 -19.58
CA ALA A 282 25.37 10.02 -20.65
C ALA A 282 23.90 9.63 -20.81
N GLY A 283 23.00 10.57 -20.71
CA GLY A 283 21.56 10.29 -20.72
C GLY A 283 20.76 11.40 -21.37
N SER A 284 19.58 11.04 -21.83
CA SER A 284 18.56 11.95 -22.37
C SER A 284 17.21 11.61 -21.76
N SER A 285 16.46 12.61 -21.37
CA SER A 285 15.06 12.47 -21.04
C SER A 285 14.21 13.31 -21.98
N GLN A 286 13.14 12.74 -22.47
CA GLN A 286 12.13 13.40 -23.29
C GLN A 286 10.78 13.22 -22.63
N PHE A 287 10.02 14.28 -22.62
CA PHE A 287 8.70 14.35 -22.04
C PHE A 287 7.75 14.95 -23.09
N LEU A 288 6.61 14.34 -23.27
CA LEU A 288 5.55 14.81 -24.15
C LEU A 288 4.30 14.95 -23.29
N ASN A 289 3.76 16.14 -23.17
CA ASN A 289 2.51 16.43 -22.51
C ASN A 289 1.60 17.16 -23.48
N ASP A 290 0.38 16.69 -23.71
CA ASP A 290 -0.58 17.25 -24.68
C ASP A 290 0.03 17.51 -26.08
N GLY A 291 1.03 16.72 -26.48
CA GLY A 291 1.70 16.85 -27.77
C GLY A 291 2.83 17.90 -27.82
N GLU A 292 3.10 18.60 -26.71
CA GLU A 292 4.22 19.55 -26.61
C GLU A 292 5.50 18.84 -26.13
N PRO A 293 6.58 18.87 -26.93
CA PRO A 293 7.81 18.19 -26.56
C PRO A 293 8.64 19.01 -25.56
N GLY A 294 9.02 18.36 -24.46
CA GLY A 294 10.04 18.84 -23.53
C GLY A 294 11.17 17.83 -23.40
N GLY A 295 12.39 18.25 -23.14
CA GLY A 295 13.49 17.30 -22.95
C GLY A 295 14.77 17.92 -22.43
N SER A 296 15.64 17.09 -21.85
CA SER A 296 16.98 17.49 -21.40
C SER A 296 18.01 16.44 -21.82
N LEU A 297 19.22 16.92 -22.14
CA LEU A 297 20.42 16.06 -22.28
C LEU A 297 21.30 16.31 -21.05
N GLN A 298 21.73 15.23 -20.41
CA GLN A 298 22.58 15.31 -19.21
C GLN A 298 23.84 14.45 -19.42
N LEU A 299 24.98 15.04 -19.11
CA LEU A 299 26.30 14.38 -19.10
C LEU A 299 26.90 14.56 -17.71
N TYR A 300 27.28 13.45 -17.07
CA TYR A 300 27.89 13.44 -15.73
C TYR A 300 29.16 12.58 -15.72
#